data_d585673c7739bbae0f2ca1efc66763c0
#
_entry.id   d585673c7739bbae0f2ca1efc66763c0
#
_cell.length_a   1.000
_cell.length_b   1.000
_cell.length_c   1.000
_cell.angle_alpha   90.00
_cell.angle_beta   90.00
_cell.angle_gamma   90.00
#
_symmetry.space_group_name_H-M   'P 1'
#
loop_
_entity.id
_entity.type
_entity.pdbx_description
1 polymer ?
#
loop_
_entity_poly.entity_id
_entity_poly.type
_entity_poly.pdbx_seq_one_letter_code
_entity_poly.pdbx_strand_id
1 'polypeptide(L)'
;MNQILVTEKLYVTPELKRKKKMYKIEFCISIFLVFLLSSYYIYAEYDRKSDNTVKKSSENDPIIIVLSESEAEQIDEQVDEQVTEQTNEIVSNIQIGDKTYSTEAIITIPKIDISYPVLSETSDELLEISVNRYWPEKDKMNPNDVGNYCIVGHNYRNGKMFGRLRELENGDIVELEDLTGRTIKYAVYDRFVVEPTDTKCTSQRTNGRKELTLITCTNYGTQRLVVKCREV
;
A
#
# COMPACT_ATOMS: atom_id res chain seq x y z
N MET A 1 -7.97 -70.30 -54.63
CA MET A 1 -8.11 -69.22 -53.66
C MET A 1 -6.98 -68.23 -53.95
N ASN A 2 -7.25 -67.11 -54.58
CA ASN A 2 -6.26 -66.09 -54.86
C ASN A 2 -6.37 -65.03 -53.82
N GLN A 3 -5.39 -64.93 -52.96
CA GLN A 3 -5.24 -63.79 -51.99
C GLN A 3 -4.62 -62.64 -52.76
N ILE A 4 -5.38 -61.57 -52.96
CA ILE A 4 -4.91 -60.33 -53.55
C ILE A 4 -4.28 -59.57 -52.33
N LEU A 5 -2.96 -59.47 -52.28
CA LEU A 5 -2.21 -58.61 -51.41
C LEU A 5 -2.35 -57.17 -51.94
N VAL A 6 -3.28 -56.42 -51.39
CA VAL A 6 -3.39 -54.95 -51.59
C VAL A 6 -2.36 -54.29 -50.73
N THR A 7 -1.20 -54.00 -51.32
CA THR A 7 -0.26 -53.06 -50.70
C THR A 7 -0.77 -51.64 -50.90
N GLU A 8 -1.52 -51.09 -49.94
CA GLU A 8 -1.89 -49.67 -49.94
C GLU A 8 -0.62 -48.83 -49.75
N LYS A 9 0.01 -48.47 -50.85
CA LYS A 9 0.90 -47.32 -50.82
C LYS A 9 0.01 -46.08 -50.63
N LEU A 10 -0.05 -45.52 -49.43
CA LEU A 10 -0.69 -44.24 -49.15
C LEU A 10 -0.10 -43.18 -50.09
N TYR A 11 -0.83 -42.84 -51.13
CA TYR A 11 -0.45 -41.84 -52.11
C TYR A 11 -0.65 -40.47 -51.48
N VAL A 12 0.43 -39.88 -50.94
CA VAL A 12 0.39 -38.54 -50.32
C VAL A 12 0.28 -37.52 -51.45
N THR A 13 -0.93 -37.03 -51.70
CA THR A 13 -1.19 -35.98 -52.69
C THR A 13 -0.37 -34.71 -52.39
N PRO A 14 0.05 -33.96 -53.44
CA PRO A 14 0.80 -32.71 -53.27
C PRO A 14 0.05 -31.70 -52.40
N GLU A 15 -1.28 -31.70 -52.38
CA GLU A 15 -2.10 -30.85 -51.48
C GLU A 15 -1.95 -31.24 -50.04
N LEU A 16 -1.89 -32.52 -49.70
CA LEU A 16 -1.68 -33.00 -48.31
C LEU A 16 -0.29 -32.62 -47.82
N LYS A 17 0.72 -32.68 -48.67
CA LYS A 17 2.08 -32.21 -48.35
C LYS A 17 2.08 -30.70 -48.07
N ARG A 18 1.32 -29.91 -48.85
CA ARG A 18 1.22 -28.45 -48.67
C ARG A 18 0.50 -28.09 -47.37
N LYS A 19 -0.63 -28.75 -47.07
CA LYS A 19 -1.34 -28.59 -45.80
C LYS A 19 -0.46 -28.96 -44.59
N LYS A 20 0.25 -30.10 -44.67
CA LYS A 20 1.18 -30.51 -43.59
C LYS A 20 2.31 -29.49 -43.36
N LYS A 21 2.80 -28.84 -44.44
CA LYS A 21 3.80 -27.77 -44.33
C LYS A 21 3.20 -26.51 -43.69
N MET A 22 1.97 -26.14 -44.04
CA MET A 22 1.26 -25.00 -43.45
C MET A 22 1.02 -25.20 -41.96
N TYR A 23 0.54 -26.36 -41.50
CA TYR A 23 0.36 -26.66 -40.08
C TYR A 23 1.68 -26.61 -39.28
N LYS A 24 2.80 -27.04 -39.90
CA LYS A 24 4.10 -26.86 -39.21
C LYS A 24 4.48 -25.41 -39.03
N ILE A 25 4.20 -24.58 -40.05
CA ILE A 25 4.49 -23.13 -39.97
C ILE A 25 3.58 -22.46 -38.91
N GLU A 26 2.28 -22.77 -38.93
CA GLU A 26 1.34 -22.28 -37.91
C GLU A 26 1.75 -22.68 -36.48
N PHE A 27 2.17 -23.94 -36.33
CA PHE A 27 2.67 -24.44 -35.04
C PHE A 27 3.93 -23.69 -34.56
N CYS A 28 4.88 -23.44 -35.49
CA CYS A 28 6.09 -22.68 -35.18
C CYS A 28 5.76 -21.22 -34.82
N ILE A 29 4.82 -20.58 -35.52
CA ILE A 29 4.36 -19.21 -35.21
C ILE A 29 3.66 -19.19 -33.86
N SER A 30 2.83 -20.15 -33.52
CA SER A 30 2.16 -20.25 -32.23
C SER A 30 3.18 -20.35 -31.06
N ILE A 31 4.18 -21.23 -31.21
CA ILE A 31 5.25 -21.35 -30.21
C ILE A 31 6.01 -20.04 -30.08
N PHE A 32 6.34 -19.39 -31.21
CA PHE A 32 7.06 -18.10 -31.15
C PHE A 32 6.24 -17.02 -30.48
N LEU A 33 4.93 -16.94 -30.67
CA LEU A 33 4.04 -16.01 -29.96
C LEU A 33 4.00 -16.28 -28.46
N VAL A 34 3.96 -17.56 -28.06
CA VAL A 34 4.02 -17.93 -26.65
C VAL A 34 5.33 -17.48 -26.02
N PHE A 35 6.46 -17.65 -26.73
CA PHE A 35 7.77 -17.16 -26.24
C PHE A 35 7.80 -15.63 -26.14
N LEU A 36 7.26 -14.89 -27.10
CA LEU A 36 7.18 -13.43 -27.05
C LEU A 36 6.33 -12.95 -25.87
N LEU A 37 5.17 -13.55 -25.66
CA LEU A 37 4.30 -13.21 -24.54
C LEU A 37 4.93 -13.54 -23.19
N SER A 38 5.62 -14.69 -23.09
CA SER A 38 6.36 -15.06 -21.87
C SER A 38 7.52 -14.11 -21.61
N SER A 39 8.26 -13.72 -22.65
CA SER A 39 9.37 -12.76 -22.55
C SER A 39 8.86 -11.39 -22.14
N TYR A 40 7.76 -10.93 -22.73
CA TYR A 40 7.11 -9.68 -22.35
C TYR A 40 6.63 -9.70 -20.88
N TYR A 41 6.04 -10.81 -20.45
CA TYR A 41 5.60 -10.97 -19.06
C TYR A 41 6.77 -10.92 -18.08
N ILE A 42 7.88 -11.64 -18.41
CA ILE A 42 9.10 -11.61 -17.60
C ILE A 42 9.72 -10.22 -17.58
N TYR A 43 9.75 -9.51 -18.73
CA TYR A 43 10.25 -8.14 -18.83
C TYR A 43 9.38 -7.18 -17.97
N ALA A 44 8.06 -7.26 -18.08
CA ALA A 44 7.15 -6.45 -17.29
C ALA A 44 7.25 -6.72 -15.78
N GLU A 45 7.49 -7.98 -15.40
CA GLU A 45 7.73 -8.35 -14.00
C GLU A 45 9.12 -7.89 -13.53
N TYR A 46 10.13 -7.90 -14.41
CA TYR A 46 11.47 -7.39 -14.13
C TYR A 46 11.48 -5.86 -14.00
N ASP A 47 10.76 -5.15 -14.88
CA ASP A 47 10.61 -3.69 -14.84
C ASP A 47 9.88 -3.26 -13.56
N ARG A 48 8.82 -3.98 -13.19
CA ARG A 48 8.13 -3.81 -11.90
C ARG A 48 9.03 -4.09 -10.69
N LYS A 49 10.01 -5.02 -10.82
CA LYS A 49 11.02 -5.28 -9.79
C LYS A 49 12.15 -4.26 -9.81
N SER A 50 12.51 -3.72 -10.98
CA SER A 50 13.57 -2.71 -11.15
C SER A 50 13.15 -1.37 -10.54
N ASP A 51 11.89 -0.95 -10.70
CA ASP A 51 11.33 0.20 -9.99
C ASP A 51 11.36 0.02 -8.47
N ASN A 52 11.28 -1.24 -8.01
CA ASN A 52 11.42 -1.58 -6.60
C ASN A 52 12.90 -1.63 -6.14
N THR A 53 13.89 -1.80 -7.04
CA THR A 53 15.31 -1.86 -6.68
C THR A 53 15.99 -0.49 -6.65
N VAL A 54 15.53 0.47 -7.44
CA VAL A 54 15.99 1.87 -7.32
C VAL A 54 15.51 2.50 -6.00
N LYS A 55 14.39 2.01 -5.44
CA LYS A 55 13.95 2.36 -4.08
C LYS A 55 14.63 1.54 -2.97
N LYS A 56 15.38 0.48 -3.30
CA LYS A 56 15.99 -0.42 -2.30
C LYS A 56 17.37 0.05 -1.79
N SER A 57 17.96 1.07 -2.39
CA SER A 57 19.19 1.70 -1.87
C SER A 57 18.91 2.76 -0.80
N SER A 58 17.65 2.99 -0.43
CA SER A 58 17.22 3.88 0.67
C SER A 58 16.60 3.13 1.86
N GLU A 59 16.85 1.83 2.01
CA GLU A 59 16.14 0.99 2.99
C GLU A 59 16.76 1.01 4.40
N ASN A 60 17.79 1.84 4.63
CA ASN A 60 18.41 1.99 5.97
C ASN A 60 18.61 3.44 6.42
N ASP A 61 18.09 4.42 5.68
CA ASP A 61 18.10 5.78 6.19
C ASP A 61 16.82 6.03 6.99
N PRO A 62 16.93 6.46 8.25
CA PRO A 62 15.78 6.98 8.98
C PRO A 62 15.21 8.14 8.16
N ILE A 63 13.90 8.31 8.15
CA ILE A 63 13.24 9.46 7.54
C ILE A 63 13.88 10.70 8.17
N ILE A 64 14.83 11.32 7.47
CA ILE A 64 15.43 12.57 7.92
C ILE A 64 14.36 13.63 7.66
N ILE A 65 13.69 14.02 8.72
CA ILE A 65 12.83 15.21 8.73
C ILE A 65 13.76 16.40 8.65
N VAL A 66 13.95 16.94 7.44
CA VAL A 66 14.72 18.17 7.26
C VAL A 66 13.85 19.31 7.74
N LEU A 67 14.16 19.81 8.92
CA LEU A 67 13.66 21.09 9.39
C LEU A 67 14.21 22.17 8.46
N SER A 68 13.36 22.88 7.74
CA SER A 68 13.79 24.08 7.01
C SER A 68 13.99 25.19 8.04
N GLU A 69 15.24 25.52 8.30
CA GLU A 69 15.60 26.75 9.01
C GLU A 69 15.16 27.94 8.17
N SER A 70 14.16 28.68 8.67
CA SER A 70 13.96 30.05 8.26
C SER A 70 14.78 30.94 9.20
N GLU A 71 15.81 31.57 8.64
CA GLU A 71 16.53 32.76 9.08
C GLU A 71 16.43 33.10 10.58
N ALA A 72 17.47 32.71 11.33
CA ALA A 72 17.73 33.24 12.66
C ALA A 72 18.83 34.32 12.55
N GLU A 73 18.45 35.56 12.78
CA GLU A 73 19.39 36.63 13.12
C GLU A 73 20.09 36.34 14.44
N GLN A 74 21.39 36.66 14.46
CA GLN A 74 22.34 36.52 15.58
C GLN A 74 21.88 37.27 16.82
N ILE A 75 21.87 36.62 17.97
CA ILE A 75 22.13 37.25 19.27
C ILE A 75 22.95 36.31 20.17
N ASP A 76 23.92 36.92 20.79
CA ASP A 76 25.10 36.51 21.51
C ASP A 76 24.84 35.71 22.81
N GLU A 77 25.83 34.93 23.22
CA GLU A 77 26.08 34.13 24.41
C GLU A 77 25.37 34.51 25.72
N GLN A 78 24.76 33.50 26.36
CA GLN A 78 25.10 33.12 27.75
C GLN A 78 24.60 31.71 28.08
N VAL A 79 25.51 30.89 28.62
CA VAL A 79 25.37 29.53 29.09
C VAL A 79 24.44 29.49 30.32
N ASP A 80 23.38 28.66 30.27
CA ASP A 80 22.85 28.07 31.50
C ASP A 80 22.32 26.65 31.18
N GLU A 81 22.75 25.71 32.02
CA GLU A 81 22.57 24.27 31.89
C GLU A 81 21.16 23.90 32.30
N GLN A 82 20.23 23.76 31.35
CA GLN A 82 18.94 23.15 31.58
C GLN A 82 18.72 22.00 30.63
N VAL A 83 18.42 20.85 31.23
CA VAL A 83 17.99 19.61 30.58
C VAL A 83 16.89 19.92 29.54
N THR A 84 17.24 19.87 28.30
CA THR A 84 16.28 20.06 27.19
C THR A 84 15.52 18.76 27.05
N GLU A 85 14.29 18.71 27.56
CA GLU A 85 13.26 17.82 27.05
C GLU A 85 13.12 18.12 25.56
N GLN A 86 13.59 17.21 24.71
CA GLN A 86 13.32 17.27 23.29
C GLN A 86 11.82 16.99 23.09
N THR A 87 11.01 18.04 23.09
CA THR A 87 9.69 17.99 22.50
C THR A 87 9.87 17.77 21.00
N ASN A 88 9.64 16.55 20.55
CA ASN A 88 9.52 16.25 19.13
C ASN A 88 8.27 17.00 18.63
N GLU A 89 8.45 18.20 18.07
CA GLU A 89 7.39 18.87 17.34
C GLU A 89 7.09 18.03 16.10
N ILE A 90 5.90 17.43 16.06
CA ILE A 90 5.43 16.72 14.88
C ILE A 90 5.23 17.75 13.78
N VAL A 91 5.96 17.59 12.72
CA VAL A 91 5.92 18.50 11.58
C VAL A 91 4.56 18.40 10.89
N SER A 92 3.83 19.52 10.86
CA SER A 92 2.51 19.61 10.21
C SER A 92 2.56 19.39 8.70
N ASN A 93 3.77 19.37 8.11
CA ASN A 93 3.97 19.19 6.68
C ASN A 93 5.20 18.31 6.43
N ILE A 94 5.09 17.36 5.50
CA ILE A 94 6.23 16.59 5.02
C ILE A 94 6.59 17.02 3.61
N GLN A 95 7.89 17.12 3.34
CA GLN A 95 8.40 17.42 2.00
C GLN A 95 8.88 16.13 1.34
N ILE A 96 8.36 15.85 0.14
CA ILE A 96 8.79 14.70 -0.66
C ILE A 96 9.11 15.21 -2.07
N GLY A 97 10.40 15.25 -2.40
CA GLY A 97 10.90 15.94 -3.58
C GLY A 97 10.60 17.44 -3.51
N ASP A 98 9.99 17.99 -4.55
CA ASP A 98 9.64 19.43 -4.64
C ASP A 98 8.23 19.74 -4.11
N LYS A 99 7.50 18.77 -3.56
CA LYS A 99 6.13 18.92 -3.08
C LYS A 99 6.05 18.81 -1.56
N THR A 100 5.21 19.65 -0.98
CA THR A 100 4.89 19.66 0.45
C THR A 100 3.49 19.10 0.67
N TYR A 101 3.34 18.18 1.62
CA TYR A 101 2.07 17.52 1.94
C TYR A 101 1.71 17.77 3.41
N SER A 102 0.45 18.14 3.65
CA SER A 102 -0.05 18.34 5.00
C SER A 102 -0.29 17.01 5.70
N THR A 103 0.16 16.91 6.95
CA THR A 103 -0.04 15.76 7.83
C THR A 103 -0.95 16.12 9.00
N GLU A 104 -1.60 15.13 9.60
CA GLU A 104 -2.46 15.32 10.78
C GLU A 104 -2.00 14.48 11.98
N ALA A 105 -1.30 13.39 11.72
CA ALA A 105 -0.88 12.45 12.76
C ALA A 105 0.26 11.56 12.25
N ILE A 106 0.86 10.80 13.18
CA ILE A 106 1.71 9.65 12.87
C ILE A 106 1.02 8.41 13.43
N ILE A 107 0.83 7.39 12.58
CA ILE A 107 0.35 6.08 12.99
C ILE A 107 1.51 5.12 13.13
N THR A 108 1.60 4.43 14.26
CA THR A 108 2.60 3.38 14.52
C THR A 108 1.90 2.08 14.91
N ILE A 109 2.26 0.97 14.26
CA ILE A 109 1.72 -0.35 14.55
C ILE A 109 2.89 -1.31 14.80
N PRO A 110 3.30 -1.50 16.07
CA PRO A 110 4.52 -2.26 16.40
C PRO A 110 4.49 -3.72 15.92
N LYS A 111 3.35 -4.39 15.99
CA LYS A 111 3.23 -5.79 15.58
C LYS A 111 3.62 -6.06 14.13
N ILE A 112 3.37 -5.10 13.24
CA ILE A 112 3.69 -5.22 11.82
C ILE A 112 4.83 -4.30 11.40
N ASP A 113 5.51 -3.68 12.37
CA ASP A 113 6.70 -2.85 12.19
C ASP A 113 6.50 -1.74 11.15
N ILE A 114 5.47 -0.91 11.36
CA ILE A 114 5.20 0.26 10.52
C ILE A 114 5.05 1.53 11.35
N SER A 115 5.56 2.64 10.81
CA SER A 115 5.32 4.00 11.27
C SER A 115 5.19 4.90 10.05
N TYR A 116 4.04 5.58 9.90
CA TYR A 116 3.74 6.42 8.75
C TYR A 116 3.06 7.72 9.16
N PRO A 117 3.42 8.84 8.52
CA PRO A 117 2.61 10.06 8.61
C PRO A 117 1.25 9.85 7.95
N VAL A 118 0.20 10.35 8.58
CA VAL A 118 -1.16 10.34 8.06
C VAL A 118 -1.41 11.66 7.34
N LEU A 119 -1.58 11.61 6.02
CA LEU A 119 -1.86 12.79 5.22
C LEU A 119 -3.30 13.26 5.44
N SER A 120 -3.51 14.59 5.44
CA SER A 120 -4.78 15.24 5.78
C SER A 120 -5.91 15.03 4.76
N GLU A 121 -5.57 14.61 3.56
CA GLU A 121 -6.50 14.41 2.45
C GLU A 121 -6.31 13.04 1.82
N THR A 122 -7.31 12.58 1.05
CA THR A 122 -7.26 11.32 0.32
C THR A 122 -7.37 11.55 -1.17
N SER A 123 -6.37 11.07 -1.91
CA SER A 123 -6.41 10.96 -3.37
C SER A 123 -5.54 9.76 -3.81
N ASP A 124 -5.69 9.33 -5.05
CA ASP A 124 -4.86 8.25 -5.59
C ASP A 124 -3.37 8.63 -5.55
N GLU A 125 -3.02 9.90 -5.83
CA GLU A 125 -1.64 10.39 -5.76
C GLU A 125 -1.09 10.36 -4.32
N LEU A 126 -1.90 10.78 -3.35
CA LEU A 126 -1.49 10.83 -1.94
C LEU A 126 -1.35 9.43 -1.33
N LEU A 127 -2.17 8.47 -1.77
CA LEU A 127 -2.06 7.07 -1.37
C LEU A 127 -0.75 6.40 -1.83
N GLU A 128 -0.15 6.87 -2.93
CA GLU A 128 1.19 6.38 -3.35
C GLU A 128 2.31 6.87 -2.41
N ILE A 129 2.06 7.96 -1.66
CA ILE A 129 3.04 8.61 -0.80
C ILE A 129 3.01 8.03 0.61
N SER A 130 1.82 7.99 1.24
CA SER A 130 1.65 7.54 2.62
C SER A 130 0.23 7.03 2.87
N VAL A 131 -0.06 6.72 4.12
CA VAL A 131 -1.44 6.47 4.56
C VAL A 131 -2.18 7.78 4.67
N ASN A 132 -3.47 7.77 4.31
CA ASN A 132 -4.26 8.98 4.23
C ASN A 132 -5.44 8.92 5.20
N ARG A 133 -5.83 10.08 5.70
CA ARG A 133 -7.11 10.24 6.34
C ARG A 133 -8.23 9.92 5.35
N TYR A 134 -9.21 9.11 5.75
CA TYR A 134 -10.40 8.82 4.97
C TYR A 134 -11.64 9.41 5.62
N TRP A 135 -12.37 10.23 4.86
CA TRP A 135 -13.53 10.91 5.37
C TRP A 135 -14.69 10.89 4.36
N PRO A 136 -15.68 10.01 4.53
CA PRO A 136 -16.83 9.95 3.63
C PRO A 136 -17.88 11.03 3.92
N GLU A 137 -17.85 11.65 5.12
CA GLU A 137 -18.80 12.66 5.57
C GLU A 137 -18.15 14.04 5.72
N LYS A 138 -18.98 15.10 5.76
CA LYS A 138 -18.50 16.49 5.74
C LYS A 138 -17.85 16.97 7.04
N ASP A 139 -18.03 16.27 8.15
CA ASP A 139 -17.58 16.73 9.45
C ASP A 139 -16.13 16.27 9.72
N LYS A 140 -15.22 17.23 9.73
CA LYS A 140 -13.81 16.99 10.08
C LYS A 140 -13.70 16.61 11.56
N MET A 141 -13.24 15.41 11.81
CA MET A 141 -12.79 14.98 13.14
C MET A 141 -11.27 15.04 13.18
N ASN A 142 -10.71 15.58 14.28
CA ASN A 142 -9.26 15.57 14.45
C ASN A 142 -8.79 14.19 14.94
N PRO A 143 -7.51 13.85 14.70
CA PRO A 143 -6.92 12.67 15.32
C PRO A 143 -7.08 12.72 16.84
N ASN A 144 -7.34 11.57 17.46
CA ASN A 144 -7.44 11.43 18.91
C ASN A 144 -8.64 12.15 19.57
N ASP A 145 -9.61 12.65 18.81
CA ASP A 145 -10.87 13.16 19.33
C ASP A 145 -11.91 12.04 19.52
N VAL A 146 -12.98 12.37 20.25
CA VAL A 146 -14.13 11.46 20.41
C VAL A 146 -14.79 11.27 19.06
N GLY A 147 -14.95 10.02 18.63
CA GLY A 147 -15.47 9.65 17.31
C GLY A 147 -14.69 8.53 16.69
N ASN A 148 -14.81 8.34 15.38
CA ASN A 148 -14.14 7.28 14.64
C ASN A 148 -13.19 7.87 13.59
N TYR A 149 -11.92 7.99 13.91
CA TYR A 149 -10.90 8.45 12.98
C TYR A 149 -10.55 7.34 11.98
N CYS A 150 -10.65 7.61 10.69
CA CYS A 150 -10.48 6.61 9.65
C CYS A 150 -9.22 6.87 8.83
N ILE A 151 -8.40 5.84 8.64
CA ILE A 151 -7.16 5.90 7.86
C ILE A 151 -7.21 4.83 6.77
N VAL A 152 -6.88 5.23 5.55
CA VAL A 152 -6.72 4.32 4.41
C VAL A 152 -5.26 4.22 4.02
N GLY A 153 -4.86 3.07 3.52
CA GLY A 153 -3.51 2.85 3.00
C GLY A 153 -3.49 1.68 2.02
N HIS A 154 -2.50 1.67 1.15
CA HIS A 154 -2.30 0.59 0.20
C HIS A 154 -1.95 -0.75 0.87
N ASN A 155 -2.40 -1.83 0.25
CA ASN A 155 -2.03 -3.20 0.58
C ASN A 155 -0.87 -3.65 -0.32
N TYR A 156 0.34 -3.18 -0.05
CA TYR A 156 1.52 -3.59 -0.81
C TYR A 156 1.97 -5.00 -0.43
N ARG A 157 2.33 -5.80 -1.44
CA ARG A 157 2.83 -7.17 -1.24
C ARG A 157 4.16 -7.23 -0.47
N ASN A 158 4.96 -6.17 -0.52
CA ASN A 158 6.21 -6.03 0.22
C ASN A 158 6.02 -5.63 1.70
N GLY A 159 4.78 -5.53 2.16
CA GLY A 159 4.44 -5.20 3.53
C GLY A 159 4.40 -3.71 3.86
N LYS A 160 4.73 -2.82 2.92
CA LYS A 160 4.65 -1.37 3.13
C LYS A 160 3.21 -0.94 3.38
N MET A 161 3.06 0.19 4.06
CA MET A 161 1.78 0.76 4.52
C MET A 161 0.92 -0.31 5.23
N PHE A 162 -0.26 -0.60 4.71
CA PHE A 162 -1.18 -1.58 5.28
C PHE A 162 -1.06 -2.99 4.66
N GLY A 163 0.07 -3.29 4.00
CA GLY A 163 0.31 -4.60 3.37
C GLY A 163 0.26 -5.79 4.32
N ARG A 164 0.55 -5.56 5.61
CA ARG A 164 0.50 -6.57 6.67
C ARG A 164 -0.68 -6.40 7.64
N LEU A 165 -1.63 -5.49 7.36
CA LEU A 165 -2.76 -5.19 8.23
C LEU A 165 -3.60 -6.44 8.58
N ARG A 166 -3.62 -7.42 7.69
CA ARG A 166 -4.29 -8.72 7.91
C ARG A 166 -3.71 -9.56 9.08
N GLU A 167 -2.50 -9.24 9.52
CA GLU A 167 -1.81 -9.96 10.60
C GLU A 167 -2.22 -9.47 12.00
N LEU A 168 -2.95 -8.35 12.07
CA LEU A 168 -3.46 -7.84 13.32
C LEU A 168 -4.58 -8.71 13.88
N GLU A 169 -4.56 -8.90 15.17
CA GLU A 169 -5.52 -9.67 15.96
C GLU A 169 -6.12 -8.79 17.08
N ASN A 170 -7.23 -9.24 17.65
CA ASN A 170 -7.84 -8.53 18.77
C ASN A 170 -6.86 -8.40 19.93
N GLY A 171 -6.71 -7.19 20.45
CA GLY A 171 -5.78 -6.84 21.50
C GLY A 171 -4.45 -6.26 21.02
N ASP A 172 -4.12 -6.35 19.72
CA ASP A 172 -2.93 -5.69 19.17
C ASP A 172 -3.07 -4.17 19.27
N ILE A 173 -1.95 -3.51 19.51
CA ILE A 173 -1.90 -2.07 19.75
C ILE A 173 -1.56 -1.31 18.47
N VAL A 174 -2.31 -0.25 18.26
CA VAL A 174 -2.08 0.80 17.28
C VAL A 174 -1.89 2.11 18.05
N GLU A 175 -0.83 2.81 17.79
CA GLU A 175 -0.54 4.11 18.39
C GLU A 175 -0.79 5.21 17.35
N LEU A 176 -1.48 6.26 17.77
CA LEU A 176 -1.74 7.44 16.94
C LEU A 176 -1.26 8.67 17.70
N GLU A 177 -0.26 9.33 17.15
CA GLU A 177 0.30 10.58 17.68
C GLU A 177 -0.21 11.74 16.83
N ASP A 178 -0.87 12.71 17.45
CA ASP A 178 -1.38 13.90 16.77
C ASP A 178 -0.35 15.06 16.76
N LEU A 179 -0.64 16.13 16.02
CA LEU A 179 0.26 17.27 15.88
C LEU A 179 0.56 18.03 17.18
N THR A 180 -0.17 17.74 18.26
CA THR A 180 0.10 18.31 19.59
C THR A 180 1.08 17.44 20.39
N GLY A 181 1.59 16.34 19.81
CA GLY A 181 2.45 15.38 20.51
C GLY A 181 1.66 14.40 21.38
N ARG A 182 0.34 14.45 21.39
CA ARG A 182 -0.50 13.54 22.16
C ARG A 182 -0.60 12.20 21.47
N THR A 183 -0.04 11.15 22.08
CA THR A 183 -0.16 9.77 21.61
C THR A 183 -1.26 9.03 22.34
N ILE A 184 -2.20 8.45 21.61
CA ILE A 184 -3.22 7.55 22.15
C ILE A 184 -2.99 6.13 21.62
N LYS A 185 -3.15 5.15 22.53
CA LYS A 185 -3.11 3.72 22.21
C LYS A 185 -4.52 3.21 21.96
N TYR A 186 -4.66 2.50 20.87
CA TYR A 186 -5.89 1.86 20.44
C TYR A 186 -5.67 0.35 20.36
N ALA A 187 -6.52 -0.45 20.99
CA ALA A 187 -6.50 -1.89 20.83
C ALA A 187 -7.46 -2.33 19.72
N VAL A 188 -7.01 -3.23 18.88
CA VAL A 188 -7.87 -3.89 17.88
C VAL A 188 -8.96 -4.66 18.60
N TYR A 189 -10.23 -4.44 18.21
CA TYR A 189 -11.36 -5.17 18.78
C TYR A 189 -12.19 -5.94 17.74
N ASP A 190 -12.07 -5.59 16.45
CA ASP A 190 -12.80 -6.26 15.37
C ASP A 190 -12.03 -6.16 14.04
N ARG A 191 -12.19 -7.18 13.20
CA ARG A 191 -11.61 -7.24 11.87
C ARG A 191 -12.52 -7.98 10.92
N PHE A 192 -12.90 -7.35 9.82
CA PHE A 192 -13.82 -7.91 8.84
C PHE A 192 -13.52 -7.39 7.42
N VAL A 193 -14.18 -8.01 6.44
CA VAL A 193 -14.06 -7.64 5.02
C VAL A 193 -15.41 -7.12 4.54
N VAL A 194 -15.39 -6.04 3.75
CA VAL A 194 -16.60 -5.42 3.19
C VAL A 194 -16.42 -5.15 1.69
N GLU A 195 -17.53 -4.92 1.01
CA GLU A 195 -17.53 -4.41 -0.36
C GLU A 195 -17.03 -2.96 -0.41
N PRO A 196 -16.42 -2.52 -1.53
CA PRO A 196 -15.85 -1.17 -1.65
C PRO A 196 -16.86 -0.03 -1.43
N THR A 197 -18.12 -0.30 -1.66
CA THR A 197 -19.23 0.66 -1.50
C THR A 197 -19.86 0.67 -0.10
N ASP A 198 -19.49 -0.28 0.76
CA ASP A 198 -19.97 -0.32 2.15
C ASP A 198 -19.11 0.56 3.06
N THR A 199 -19.61 1.75 3.35
CA THR A 199 -18.94 2.75 4.20
C THR A 199 -19.40 2.71 5.66
N LYS A 200 -20.22 1.73 6.08
CA LYS A 200 -20.73 1.65 7.47
C LYS A 200 -19.63 1.59 8.52
N CYS A 201 -18.46 1.05 8.16
CA CYS A 201 -17.30 0.99 9.06
C CYS A 201 -16.78 2.39 9.47
N THR A 202 -17.12 3.44 8.71
CA THR A 202 -16.69 4.83 9.00
C THR A 202 -17.68 5.61 9.84
N SER A 203 -18.79 4.98 10.28
CA SER A 203 -19.80 5.62 11.10
C SER A 203 -19.21 6.30 12.34
N GLN A 204 -19.69 7.52 12.62
CA GLN A 204 -19.28 8.32 13.77
C GLN A 204 -20.06 7.99 15.06
N ARG A 205 -20.94 6.99 15.03
CA ARG A 205 -21.71 6.55 16.20
C ARG A 205 -20.87 5.67 17.11
N THR A 206 -19.99 6.29 17.92
CA THR A 206 -19.05 5.61 18.83
C THR A 206 -19.53 5.59 20.28
N ASN A 207 -20.71 6.15 20.58
CA ASN A 207 -21.22 6.30 21.94
C ASN A 207 -20.25 7.05 22.88
N GLY A 208 -19.63 8.13 22.36
CA GLY A 208 -18.69 8.96 23.11
C GLY A 208 -17.29 8.35 23.27
N ARG A 209 -16.94 7.30 22.54
CA ARG A 209 -15.62 6.67 22.57
C ARG A 209 -14.75 7.19 21.44
N LYS A 210 -13.44 7.10 21.65
CA LYS A 210 -12.47 7.28 20.59
C LYS A 210 -12.23 5.94 19.91
N GLU A 211 -12.49 5.91 18.63
CA GLU A 211 -12.27 4.74 17.76
C GLU A 211 -11.36 5.11 16.60
N LEU A 212 -10.61 4.13 16.14
CA LEU A 212 -9.74 4.22 14.99
C LEU A 212 -10.10 3.10 14.02
N THR A 213 -10.31 3.44 12.74
CA THR A 213 -10.62 2.48 11.69
C THR A 213 -9.53 2.49 10.64
N LEU A 214 -8.89 1.34 10.42
CA LEU A 214 -7.88 1.16 9.38
C LEU A 214 -8.51 0.40 8.21
N ILE A 215 -8.30 0.91 7.00
CA ILE A 215 -8.93 0.37 5.79
C ILE A 215 -7.87 0.14 4.72
N THR A 216 -7.87 -1.04 4.13
CA THR A 216 -7.01 -1.36 2.98
C THR A 216 -7.71 -2.25 1.96
N CYS A 217 -7.17 -2.30 0.75
CA CYS A 217 -7.66 -3.21 -0.27
C CYS A 217 -7.36 -4.67 0.09
N THR A 218 -8.27 -5.59 -0.26
CA THR A 218 -8.06 -7.04 -0.17
C THR A 218 -8.68 -7.72 -1.38
N ASN A 219 -8.45 -9.03 -1.53
CA ASN A 219 -8.97 -9.83 -2.64
C ASN A 219 -8.74 -9.18 -4.01
N TYR A 220 -7.45 -8.85 -4.31
CA TYR A 220 -7.05 -8.18 -5.55
C TYR A 220 -7.76 -6.83 -5.81
N GLY A 221 -8.09 -6.11 -4.74
CA GLY A 221 -8.72 -4.79 -4.82
C GLY A 221 -10.25 -4.81 -4.91
N THR A 222 -10.86 -5.99 -5.01
CA THR A 222 -12.34 -6.12 -5.12
C THR A 222 -13.06 -5.87 -3.80
N GLN A 223 -12.38 -6.01 -2.66
CA GLN A 223 -12.94 -5.83 -1.32
C GLN A 223 -12.04 -4.95 -0.46
N ARG A 224 -12.53 -4.59 0.72
CA ARG A 224 -11.79 -3.81 1.73
C ARG A 224 -11.66 -4.62 3.00
N LEU A 225 -10.43 -4.75 3.50
CA LEU A 225 -10.17 -5.21 4.85
C LEU A 225 -10.30 -4.02 5.78
N VAL A 226 -11.09 -4.17 6.82
CA VAL A 226 -11.33 -3.17 7.86
C VAL A 226 -10.84 -3.72 9.18
N VAL A 227 -10.06 -2.92 9.91
CA VAL A 227 -9.62 -3.19 11.28
C VAL A 227 -10.16 -2.07 12.16
N LYS A 228 -10.94 -2.43 13.17
CA LYS A 228 -11.53 -1.51 14.15
C LYS A 228 -10.74 -1.55 15.44
N CYS A 229 -10.34 -0.37 15.89
CA CYS A 229 -9.59 -0.21 17.13
C CYS A 229 -10.32 0.76 18.06
N ARG A 230 -10.08 0.62 19.37
CA ARG A 230 -10.67 1.46 20.42
C ARG A 230 -9.61 1.86 21.43
N GLU A 231 -9.69 3.09 21.92
CA GLU A 231 -8.83 3.60 23.01
C GLU A 231 -8.78 2.67 24.22
N VAL A 232 -7.59 2.45 24.78
CA VAL A 232 -7.28 1.62 25.96
C VAL A 232 -6.61 2.44 27.04
#